data_e8acd15109023acf2a29b47d185b5be7
#
_entry.id   e8acd15109023acf2a29b47d185b5be7
#
_cell.length_a   1.000
_cell.length_b   1.000
_cell.length_c   1.000
_cell.angle_alpha   90.00
_cell.angle_beta   90.00
_cell.angle_gamma   90.00
#
_symmetry.space_group_name_H-M   'P 1'
#
loop_
_entity.id
_entity.type
_entity.pdbx_description
1 polymer ?
#
loop_
_entity_poly.entity_id
_entity_poly.type
_entity_poly.pdbx_seq_one_letter_code
_entity_poly.pdbx_strand_id
1 'polypeptide(L)'
;KYRPDALIDLHSNTGYSIGPANQYTDFFPYVDRLWFGESFKYNQMRPDEWLVTFSGIPFGVMSEMLQDGGNRFLGMVYGTTARHSYGRFSPAPVWNLWKSFGIEEAKMLGYWDEFCPIKTSDPEVKATAFVKTDSILISVGNFSESDRNVHLIIDWNSLGMDKTKALLKAPFVNDFQQASTFSLDEMIPIKRKEGLLLILSISK
;
A
#
# COMPACT_ATOMS: atom_id res chain seq x y z
N LYS A 1 17.19 20.94 26.49
CA LYS A 1 16.43 19.93 27.24
C LYS A 1 16.18 18.75 26.34
N TYR A 2 16.45 17.56 26.79
CA TYR A 2 16.18 16.33 26.05
C TYR A 2 14.69 15.95 26.16
N ARG A 3 14.06 15.60 25.05
CA ARG A 3 12.67 15.16 24.95
C ARG A 3 12.65 13.76 24.37
N PRO A 4 12.62 12.72 25.21
CA PRO A 4 12.68 11.33 24.75
C PRO A 4 11.43 10.86 24.00
N ASP A 5 10.34 11.61 24.12
CA ASP A 5 9.04 11.40 23.45
C ASP A 5 8.86 12.24 22.16
N ALA A 6 9.90 12.94 21.73
CA ALA A 6 9.85 13.72 20.49
C ALA A 6 9.92 12.78 19.28
N LEU A 7 9.01 12.98 18.32
CA LEU A 7 9.07 12.31 17.02
C LEU A 7 9.99 13.08 16.07
N ILE A 8 10.84 12.36 15.37
CA ILE A 8 11.81 12.92 14.42
C ILE A 8 11.38 12.52 13.01
N ASP A 9 11.03 13.52 12.21
CA ASP A 9 10.75 13.36 10.78
C ASP A 9 11.99 13.72 9.96
N LEU A 10 12.44 12.82 9.10
CA LEU A 10 13.47 13.10 8.13
C LEU A 10 12.85 13.60 6.82
N HIS A 11 13.08 14.86 6.50
CA HIS A 11 12.68 15.41 5.20
C HIS A 11 13.84 15.29 4.21
N SER A 12 13.61 14.56 3.11
CA SER A 12 14.59 14.36 2.05
C SER A 12 13.92 14.16 0.70
N ASN A 13 14.68 14.36 -0.36
CA ASN A 13 14.27 14.10 -1.73
C ASN A 13 15.44 13.54 -2.58
N THR A 14 15.15 13.11 -3.79
CA THR A 14 16.17 12.61 -4.73
C THR A 14 17.02 13.71 -5.37
N GLY A 15 16.69 14.98 -5.17
CA GLY A 15 17.37 16.11 -5.79
C GLY A 15 18.83 16.28 -5.38
N TYR A 16 19.23 15.62 -4.31
CA TYR A 16 20.60 15.67 -3.78
C TYR A 16 21.43 14.42 -4.09
N SER A 17 20.88 13.45 -4.82
CA SER A 17 21.59 12.22 -5.17
C SER A 17 21.67 12.01 -6.67
N ILE A 18 22.73 11.34 -7.12
CA ILE A 18 22.88 10.89 -8.50
C ILE A 18 22.10 9.57 -8.64
N GLY A 19 20.90 9.65 -9.19
CA GLY A 19 20.02 8.50 -9.35
C GLY A 19 18.92 8.39 -8.28
N PRO A 20 18.17 7.28 -8.22
CA PRO A 20 17.05 7.09 -7.31
C PRO A 20 17.45 6.79 -5.86
N ALA A 21 18.74 6.73 -5.55
CA ALA A 21 19.22 6.40 -4.21
C ALA A 21 18.89 7.52 -3.21
N ASN A 22 18.43 7.12 -2.04
CA ASN A 22 18.18 8.02 -0.93
C ASN A 22 19.50 8.38 -0.24
N GLN A 23 19.80 9.66 -0.16
CA GLN A 23 21.07 10.16 0.40
C GLN A 23 21.23 9.91 1.91
N TYR A 24 20.13 9.72 2.62
CA TYR A 24 20.09 9.71 4.08
C TYR A 24 19.71 8.37 4.69
N THR A 25 19.91 7.27 3.94
CA THR A 25 19.57 5.91 4.42
C THR A 25 20.28 5.57 5.73
N ASP A 26 21.51 6.08 5.93
CA ASP A 26 22.29 5.87 7.16
C ASP A 26 21.65 6.49 8.41
N PHE A 27 20.75 7.46 8.23
CA PHE A 27 20.03 8.12 9.32
C PHE A 27 18.72 7.44 9.67
N PHE A 28 18.21 6.52 8.85
CA PHE A 28 16.92 5.86 9.10
C PHE A 28 16.79 5.22 10.47
N PRO A 29 17.84 4.59 11.04
CA PRO A 29 17.76 4.05 12.40
C PRO A 29 17.57 5.08 13.53
N TYR A 30 17.73 6.36 13.22
CA TYR A 30 17.69 7.46 14.20
C TYR A 30 16.47 8.37 14.05
N VAL A 31 15.54 8.02 13.15
CA VAL A 31 14.32 8.79 12.89
C VAL A 31 13.10 7.91 13.04
N ASP A 32 11.96 8.52 13.29
CA ASP A 32 10.70 7.80 13.46
C ASP A 32 9.92 7.71 12.15
N ARG A 33 10.02 8.74 11.31
CA ARG A 33 9.24 8.84 10.08
C ARG A 33 10.03 9.51 8.96
N LEU A 34 9.55 9.27 7.73
CA LEU A 34 10.13 9.85 6.51
C LEU A 34 9.10 10.75 5.84
N TRP A 35 9.45 12.00 5.66
CA TRP A 35 8.70 12.92 4.83
C TRP A 35 9.37 13.01 3.46
N PHE A 36 9.11 12.00 2.63
CA PHE A 36 9.70 11.86 1.31
C PHE A 36 8.68 12.13 0.20
N GLY A 37 9.17 12.17 -1.03
CA GLY A 37 8.36 12.13 -2.21
C GLY A 37 8.68 13.19 -3.25
N GLU A 38 9.38 14.24 -2.91
CA GLU A 38 9.78 15.26 -3.88
C GLU A 38 10.79 14.68 -4.88
N SER A 39 10.58 14.98 -6.16
CA SER A 39 11.45 14.56 -7.27
C SER A 39 11.45 13.05 -7.58
N PHE A 40 10.69 12.24 -6.89
CA PHE A 40 10.55 10.83 -7.23
C PHE A 40 9.77 10.64 -8.53
N LYS A 41 10.25 9.73 -9.38
CA LYS A 41 9.57 9.36 -10.64
C LYS A 41 8.65 8.15 -10.40
N TYR A 42 7.62 8.33 -9.59
CA TYR A 42 6.77 7.28 -9.04
C TYR A 42 6.32 6.22 -10.04
N ASN A 43 5.91 6.61 -11.25
CA ASN A 43 5.43 5.66 -12.26
C ASN A 43 6.56 4.87 -12.96
N GLN A 44 7.82 5.28 -12.77
CA GLN A 44 8.98 4.59 -13.33
C GLN A 44 9.66 3.69 -12.30
N MET A 45 9.36 3.88 -11.01
CA MET A 45 9.96 3.10 -9.94
C MET A 45 9.42 1.67 -9.95
N ARG A 46 10.34 0.72 -9.76
CA ARG A 46 10.02 -0.69 -9.55
C ARG A 46 9.51 -0.93 -8.11
N PRO A 47 8.80 -2.05 -7.86
CA PRO A 47 8.34 -2.38 -6.51
C PRO A 47 9.45 -2.32 -5.44
N ASP A 48 10.64 -2.81 -5.76
CA ASP A 48 11.77 -2.82 -4.82
C ASP A 48 12.27 -1.42 -4.48
N GLU A 49 12.26 -0.51 -5.45
CA GLU A 49 12.63 0.89 -5.24
C GLU A 49 11.58 1.59 -4.36
N TRP A 50 10.32 1.31 -4.56
CA TRP A 50 9.25 1.77 -3.68
C TRP A 50 9.45 1.27 -2.24
N LEU A 51 9.77 -0.03 -2.08
CA LEU A 51 9.95 -0.63 -0.77
C LEU A 51 11.16 -0.07 -0.04
N VAL A 52 12.31 -0.01 -0.71
CA VAL A 52 13.60 0.32 -0.07
C VAL A 52 13.81 1.83 0.02
N THR A 53 13.63 2.55 -1.10
CA THR A 53 14.02 3.98 -1.13
C THR A 53 12.92 4.93 -0.71
N PHE A 54 11.65 4.55 -0.87
CA PHE A 54 10.53 5.43 -0.57
C PHE A 54 9.84 5.08 0.75
N SER A 55 9.44 3.82 0.97
CA SER A 55 8.57 3.48 2.10
C SER A 55 9.28 3.49 3.46
N GLY A 56 10.58 3.22 3.50
CA GLY A 56 11.33 3.07 4.74
C GLY A 56 11.04 1.80 5.55
N ILE A 57 10.08 0.98 5.11
CA ILE A 57 9.63 -0.23 5.81
C ILE A 57 10.78 -1.17 6.20
N PRO A 58 11.76 -1.49 5.32
CA PRO A 58 12.86 -2.38 5.68
C PRO A 58 13.76 -1.86 6.79
N PHE A 59 13.69 -0.57 7.10
CA PHE A 59 14.48 0.09 8.14
C PHE A 59 13.68 0.36 9.42
N GLY A 60 12.43 -0.11 9.48
CA GLY A 60 11.56 0.10 10.63
C GLY A 60 10.97 1.51 10.75
N VAL A 61 11.09 2.32 9.70
CA VAL A 61 10.47 3.64 9.62
C VAL A 61 9.35 3.64 8.59
N MET A 62 8.52 4.65 8.56
CA MET A 62 7.39 4.74 7.66
C MET A 62 7.38 6.06 6.90
N SER A 63 7.18 5.99 5.59
CA SER A 63 6.92 7.17 4.78
C SER A 63 5.52 7.72 5.10
N GLU A 64 5.43 9.03 5.35
CA GLU A 64 4.17 9.63 5.75
C GLU A 64 3.19 9.83 4.60
N MET A 65 3.67 10.32 3.47
CA MET A 65 2.79 10.72 2.39
C MET A 65 3.50 10.87 1.03
N LEU A 66 2.71 10.77 -0.03
CA LEU A 66 3.13 11.06 -1.39
C LEU A 66 3.04 12.57 -1.68
N GLN A 67 4.04 13.09 -2.35
CA GLN A 67 4.01 14.44 -2.93
C GLN A 67 3.09 14.51 -4.16
N ASP A 68 2.85 15.73 -4.64
CA ASP A 68 2.15 15.98 -5.89
C ASP A 68 2.78 15.17 -7.04
N GLY A 69 1.93 14.55 -7.85
CA GLY A 69 2.35 13.61 -8.88
C GLY A 69 2.68 12.22 -8.38
N GLY A 70 2.63 11.97 -7.07
CA GLY A 70 2.74 10.65 -6.48
C GLY A 70 1.62 9.73 -6.93
N ASN A 71 1.95 8.45 -7.16
CA ASN A 71 0.97 7.46 -7.54
C ASN A 71 0.25 6.90 -6.31
N ARG A 72 -0.95 7.42 -6.02
CA ARG A 72 -1.77 7.04 -4.87
C ARG A 72 -2.19 5.57 -4.85
N PHE A 73 -2.29 4.94 -6.02
CA PHE A 73 -2.66 3.53 -6.14
C PHE A 73 -1.48 2.63 -5.75
N LEU A 74 -0.29 2.92 -6.30
CA LEU A 74 0.91 2.16 -5.97
C LEU A 74 1.37 2.43 -4.54
N GLY A 75 1.23 3.66 -4.04
CA GLY A 75 1.53 4.02 -2.66
C GLY A 75 0.75 3.21 -1.63
N MET A 76 -0.51 2.88 -1.94
CA MET A 76 -1.37 2.07 -1.06
C MET A 76 -0.82 0.67 -0.78
N VAL A 77 0.00 0.09 -1.67
CA VAL A 77 0.67 -1.19 -1.44
C VAL A 77 1.65 -1.10 -0.27
N TYR A 78 2.16 0.10 0.01
CA TYR A 78 3.08 0.38 1.13
C TYR A 78 2.40 1.13 2.29
N GLY A 79 1.08 1.23 2.28
CA GLY A 79 0.33 1.95 3.30
C GLY A 79 0.47 3.48 3.24
N THR A 80 0.95 4.02 2.12
CA THR A 80 1.17 5.46 1.94
C THR A 80 0.07 6.08 1.09
N THR A 81 -0.45 7.23 1.53
CA THR A 81 -1.51 7.97 0.83
C THR A 81 -1.00 9.24 0.16
N ALA A 82 -1.83 9.86 -0.68
CA ALA A 82 -1.57 11.18 -1.21
C ALA A 82 -1.49 12.22 -0.07
N ARG A 83 -0.67 13.26 -0.29
CA ARG A 83 -0.54 14.38 0.65
C ARG A 83 -1.81 15.23 0.65
N HIS A 84 -2.33 15.49 1.85
CA HIS A 84 -3.45 16.42 2.02
C HIS A 84 -3.02 17.86 1.73
N SER A 85 -3.89 18.64 1.08
CA SER A 85 -3.72 20.08 0.77
C SER A 85 -2.71 20.44 -0.32
N TYR A 86 -1.88 19.52 -0.77
CA TYR A 86 -0.90 19.76 -1.84
C TYR A 86 -1.10 18.88 -3.07
N GLY A 87 -1.90 17.84 -2.96
CA GLY A 87 -2.18 16.92 -4.04
C GLY A 87 -3.47 17.27 -4.79
N ARG A 88 -3.53 16.85 -6.05
CA ARG A 88 -4.74 16.94 -6.86
C ARG A 88 -5.91 16.16 -6.26
N PHE A 89 -5.62 15.14 -5.46
CA PHE A 89 -6.60 14.22 -4.88
C PHE A 89 -6.52 14.23 -3.37
N SER A 90 -7.67 14.33 -2.72
CA SER A 90 -7.74 14.22 -1.26
C SER A 90 -7.50 12.76 -0.81
N PRO A 91 -6.68 12.50 0.22
CA PRO A 91 -6.57 11.17 0.83
C PRO A 91 -7.75 10.83 1.74
N ALA A 92 -8.58 11.79 2.10
CA ALA A 92 -9.66 11.61 3.08
C ALA A 92 -10.61 10.44 2.79
N PRO A 93 -11.03 10.16 1.54
CA PRO A 93 -11.85 8.98 1.26
C PRO A 93 -11.18 7.66 1.62
N VAL A 94 -9.87 7.54 1.38
CA VAL A 94 -9.08 6.36 1.76
C VAL A 94 -8.94 6.28 3.29
N TRP A 95 -8.66 7.38 3.96
CA TRP A 95 -8.60 7.42 5.43
C TRP A 95 -9.93 7.05 6.09
N ASN A 96 -11.06 7.45 5.50
CA ASN A 96 -12.39 7.06 5.97
C ASN A 96 -12.61 5.55 5.81
N LEU A 97 -12.16 4.95 4.70
CA LEU A 97 -12.19 3.51 4.53
C LEU A 97 -11.31 2.82 5.58
N TRP A 98 -10.09 3.28 5.80
CA TRP A 98 -9.19 2.72 6.81
C TRP A 98 -9.79 2.78 8.21
N LYS A 99 -10.35 3.93 8.58
CA LYS A 99 -11.03 4.10 9.87
C LYS A 99 -12.22 3.17 10.01
N SER A 100 -13.06 3.04 8.99
CA SER A 100 -14.23 2.15 9.02
C SER A 100 -13.84 0.67 9.04
N PHE A 101 -12.71 0.32 8.45
CA PHE A 101 -12.13 -1.03 8.52
C PHE A 101 -11.49 -1.31 9.88
N GLY A 102 -11.01 -0.29 10.60
CA GLY A 102 -10.20 -0.41 11.83
C GLY A 102 -8.78 -0.86 11.50
N ILE A 103 -8.10 -0.13 10.61
CA ILE A 103 -6.77 -0.52 10.11
C ILE A 103 -5.71 -0.53 11.21
N GLU A 104 -5.89 0.25 12.27
CA GLU A 104 -5.03 0.31 13.45
C GLU A 104 -4.99 -1.02 14.23
N GLU A 105 -6.00 -1.86 14.07
CA GLU A 105 -6.07 -3.21 14.69
C GLU A 105 -5.53 -4.30 13.75
N ALA A 106 -5.19 -3.95 12.50
CA ALA A 106 -4.79 -4.91 11.49
C ALA A 106 -3.27 -5.11 11.48
N LYS A 107 -2.84 -6.35 11.24
CA LYS A 107 -1.45 -6.66 10.94
C LYS A 107 -1.20 -6.44 9.45
N MET A 108 -0.28 -5.54 9.11
CA MET A 108 0.18 -5.35 7.73
C MET A 108 1.16 -6.46 7.34
N LEU A 109 0.87 -7.15 6.24
CA LEU A 109 1.72 -8.16 5.62
C LEU A 109 1.84 -7.82 4.14
N GLY A 110 3.00 -7.31 3.72
CA GLY A 110 3.25 -6.89 2.35
C GLY A 110 3.70 -8.05 1.45
N TYR A 111 3.69 -7.82 0.13
CA TYR A 111 4.18 -8.82 -0.84
C TYR A 111 5.64 -9.26 -0.61
N TRP A 112 6.41 -8.48 0.14
CA TRP A 112 7.80 -8.76 0.53
C TRP A 112 7.91 -9.67 1.77
N ASP A 113 6.80 -9.93 2.45
CA ASP A 113 6.73 -10.79 3.62
C ASP A 113 6.43 -12.23 3.17
N GLU A 114 7.23 -13.18 3.57
CA GLU A 114 7.01 -14.61 3.23
C GLU A 114 5.68 -15.14 3.78
N PHE A 115 5.21 -14.57 4.90
CA PHE A 115 3.93 -14.91 5.54
C PHE A 115 2.73 -14.14 4.99
N CYS A 116 2.89 -13.33 3.94
CA CYS A 116 1.76 -12.64 3.32
C CYS A 116 0.77 -13.67 2.76
N PRO A 117 -0.48 -13.69 3.26
CA PRO A 117 -1.45 -14.71 2.87
C PRO A 117 -2.10 -14.41 1.50
N ILE A 118 -1.80 -13.27 0.91
CA ILE A 118 -2.37 -12.82 -0.36
C ILE A 118 -1.25 -12.60 -1.37
N LYS A 119 -1.34 -13.32 -2.50
CA LYS A 119 -0.48 -13.13 -3.67
C LYS A 119 -1.33 -12.89 -4.90
N THR A 120 -0.71 -12.43 -5.98
CA THR A 120 -1.37 -12.30 -7.29
C THR A 120 -0.79 -13.29 -8.29
N SER A 121 -1.55 -13.62 -9.33
CA SER A 121 -1.09 -14.49 -10.40
C SER A 121 -0.10 -13.85 -11.38
N ASP A 122 0.12 -12.53 -11.26
CA ASP A 122 1.06 -11.78 -12.09
C ASP A 122 2.16 -11.15 -11.20
N PRO A 123 3.46 -11.43 -11.48
CA PRO A 123 4.54 -10.93 -10.65
C PRO A 123 4.72 -9.40 -10.68
N GLU A 124 4.15 -8.71 -11.66
CA GLU A 124 4.19 -7.23 -11.73
C GLU A 124 3.02 -6.56 -11.01
N VAL A 125 2.05 -7.34 -10.56
CA VAL A 125 0.96 -6.87 -9.71
C VAL A 125 1.24 -7.31 -8.28
N LYS A 126 1.35 -6.35 -7.37
CA LYS A 126 1.69 -6.60 -5.96
C LYS A 126 0.47 -6.44 -5.08
N ALA A 127 0.41 -7.25 -4.04
CA ALA A 127 -0.66 -7.19 -3.05
C ALA A 127 -0.09 -7.10 -1.62
N THR A 128 -0.69 -6.24 -0.81
CA THR A 128 -0.45 -6.15 0.63
C THR A 128 -1.75 -6.41 1.36
N ALA A 129 -1.68 -7.24 2.40
CA ALA A 129 -2.81 -7.60 3.24
C ALA A 129 -2.74 -6.89 4.59
N PHE A 130 -3.83 -6.24 5.00
CA PHE A 130 -4.05 -5.75 6.35
C PHE A 130 -5.02 -6.71 7.02
N VAL A 131 -4.49 -7.62 7.84
CA VAL A 131 -5.18 -8.80 8.34
C VAL A 131 -5.77 -8.55 9.72
N LYS A 132 -7.08 -8.78 9.84
CA LYS A 132 -7.83 -8.89 11.12
C LYS A 132 -8.39 -10.31 11.23
N THR A 133 -8.99 -10.63 12.36
CA THR A 133 -9.50 -11.98 12.64
C THR A 133 -10.57 -12.47 11.65
N ASP A 134 -11.46 -11.58 11.21
CA ASP A 134 -12.62 -11.92 10.38
C ASP A 134 -12.67 -11.19 9.03
N SER A 135 -11.69 -10.35 8.77
CA SER A 135 -11.65 -9.52 7.57
C SER A 135 -10.24 -9.09 7.21
N ILE A 136 -10.02 -8.88 5.92
CA ILE A 136 -8.74 -8.44 5.38
C ILE A 136 -9.00 -7.29 4.42
N LEU A 137 -8.33 -6.18 4.62
CA LEU A 137 -8.20 -5.15 3.59
C LEU A 137 -6.98 -5.48 2.73
N ILE A 138 -7.19 -5.61 1.42
CA ILE A 138 -6.14 -5.95 0.45
C ILE A 138 -5.90 -4.73 -0.42
N SER A 139 -4.67 -4.26 -0.46
CA SER A 139 -4.22 -3.24 -1.40
C SER A 139 -3.49 -3.90 -2.56
N VAL A 140 -4.00 -3.73 -3.78
CA VAL A 140 -3.41 -4.32 -4.99
C VAL A 140 -2.92 -3.19 -5.90
N GLY A 141 -1.70 -3.29 -6.42
CA GLY A 141 -1.11 -2.30 -7.32
C GLY A 141 -0.46 -2.94 -8.54
N ASN A 142 -0.75 -2.39 -9.73
CA ASN A 142 -0.16 -2.81 -11.00
C ASN A 142 1.06 -1.94 -11.33
N PHE A 143 2.25 -2.49 -11.21
CA PHE A 143 3.51 -1.80 -11.50
C PHE A 143 3.93 -1.92 -12.97
N SER A 144 3.20 -2.69 -13.77
CA SER A 144 3.51 -2.89 -15.21
C SER A 144 3.13 -1.69 -16.09
N GLU A 145 3.56 -1.74 -17.34
CA GLU A 145 3.27 -0.74 -18.37
C GLU A 145 1.99 -1.05 -19.18
N SER A 146 1.19 -2.02 -18.74
CA SER A 146 -0.07 -2.41 -19.38
C SER A 146 -1.13 -2.81 -18.37
N ASP A 147 -2.39 -2.82 -18.79
CA ASP A 147 -3.50 -3.35 -17.99
C ASP A 147 -3.27 -4.84 -17.73
N ARG A 148 -3.65 -5.30 -16.55
CA ARG A 148 -3.53 -6.69 -16.12
C ARG A 148 -4.87 -7.22 -15.63
N ASN A 149 -5.07 -8.52 -15.85
CA ASN A 149 -6.14 -9.27 -15.21
C ASN A 149 -5.48 -10.32 -14.32
N VAL A 150 -5.79 -10.31 -13.03
CA VAL A 150 -5.12 -11.17 -12.06
C VAL A 150 -6.10 -11.94 -11.20
N HIS A 151 -5.73 -13.17 -10.83
CA HIS A 151 -6.36 -13.86 -9.71
C HIS A 151 -5.65 -13.51 -8.41
N LEU A 152 -6.40 -13.42 -7.32
CA LEU A 152 -5.84 -13.45 -5.97
C LEU A 152 -5.58 -14.91 -5.57
N ILE A 153 -4.36 -15.19 -5.17
CA ILE A 153 -3.95 -16.46 -4.59
C ILE A 153 -4.00 -16.28 -3.08
N ILE A 154 -4.98 -16.92 -2.43
CA ILE A 154 -5.27 -16.72 -1.00
C ILE A 154 -4.90 -17.97 -0.23
N ASP A 155 -4.05 -17.84 0.78
CA ASP A 155 -3.74 -18.90 1.73
C ASP A 155 -4.82 -18.95 2.83
N TRP A 156 -5.88 -19.70 2.54
CA TRP A 156 -7.02 -19.89 3.43
C TRP A 156 -6.63 -20.54 4.77
N ASN A 157 -5.62 -21.41 4.75
CA ASN A 157 -5.19 -22.12 5.95
C ASN A 157 -4.52 -21.17 6.94
N SER A 158 -3.62 -20.30 6.45
CA SER A 158 -2.95 -19.33 7.31
C SER A 158 -3.92 -18.29 7.87
N LEU A 159 -5.00 -18.00 7.14
CA LEU A 159 -6.03 -17.06 7.56
C LEU A 159 -7.05 -17.67 8.54
N GLY A 160 -7.17 -19.01 8.58
CA GLY A 160 -8.22 -19.67 9.36
C GLY A 160 -9.64 -19.33 8.90
N MET A 161 -9.80 -18.89 7.63
CA MET A 161 -11.07 -18.45 7.06
C MET A 161 -11.70 -19.55 6.19
N ASP A 162 -13.03 -19.67 6.28
CA ASP A 162 -13.80 -20.60 5.45
C ASP A 162 -14.06 -19.99 4.06
N LYS A 163 -13.38 -20.51 3.02
CA LYS A 163 -13.54 -20.06 1.63
C LYS A 163 -15.01 -20.03 1.18
N THR A 164 -15.83 -20.99 1.64
CA THR A 164 -17.22 -21.13 1.18
C THR A 164 -18.14 -19.99 1.67
N LYS A 165 -17.72 -19.30 2.72
CA LYS A 165 -18.44 -18.15 3.30
C LYS A 165 -17.77 -16.81 2.97
N ALA A 166 -16.68 -16.86 2.24
CA ALA A 166 -15.89 -15.66 1.97
C ALA A 166 -16.53 -14.80 0.88
N LEU A 167 -16.44 -13.49 1.08
CA LEU A 167 -16.96 -12.47 0.17
C LEU A 167 -15.85 -11.48 -0.14
N LEU A 168 -15.60 -11.24 -1.43
CA LEU A 168 -14.59 -10.30 -1.91
C LEU A 168 -15.26 -9.09 -2.57
N LYS A 169 -15.03 -7.91 -2.02
CA LYS A 169 -15.61 -6.65 -2.51
C LYS A 169 -14.57 -5.57 -2.67
N ALA A 170 -14.68 -4.77 -3.72
CA ALA A 170 -14.10 -3.45 -3.79
C ALA A 170 -15.15 -2.47 -3.25
N PRO A 171 -14.93 -1.78 -2.11
CA PRO A 171 -15.84 -0.75 -1.64
C PRO A 171 -15.77 0.48 -2.56
N PHE A 172 -16.85 1.26 -2.59
CA PHE A 172 -16.79 2.60 -3.20
C PHE A 172 -15.85 3.50 -2.39
N VAL A 173 -14.89 4.12 -3.06
CA VAL A 173 -14.02 5.15 -2.47
C VAL A 173 -13.99 6.32 -3.43
N ASN A 174 -14.51 7.46 -2.98
CA ASN A 174 -14.64 8.66 -3.81
C ASN A 174 -13.30 9.05 -4.43
N ASP A 175 -13.30 9.43 -5.71
CA ASP A 175 -12.11 9.78 -6.50
C ASP A 175 -11.02 8.69 -6.57
N PHE A 176 -11.27 7.49 -6.05
CA PHE A 176 -10.30 6.40 -6.03
C PHE A 176 -10.79 5.17 -6.81
N GLN A 177 -11.95 4.61 -6.44
CA GLN A 177 -12.51 3.41 -7.10
C GLN A 177 -14.03 3.33 -7.00
N GLN A 178 -14.64 2.63 -7.97
CA GLN A 178 -16.04 2.25 -7.93
C GLN A 178 -16.26 0.99 -7.10
N ALA A 179 -17.47 0.84 -6.55
CA ALA A 179 -17.85 -0.39 -5.87
C ALA A 179 -17.99 -1.55 -6.86
N SER A 180 -17.49 -2.72 -6.47
CA SER A 180 -17.64 -3.98 -7.20
C SER A 180 -17.62 -5.16 -6.26
N THR A 181 -18.21 -6.28 -6.70
CA THR A 181 -18.10 -7.57 -6.00
C THR A 181 -17.49 -8.57 -6.97
N PHE A 182 -16.55 -9.35 -6.48
CA PHE A 182 -15.84 -10.36 -7.27
C PHE A 182 -16.10 -11.75 -6.72
N SER A 183 -16.22 -12.74 -7.59
CA SER A 183 -16.09 -14.13 -7.16
C SER A 183 -14.62 -14.44 -6.84
N LEU A 184 -14.37 -15.39 -5.95
CA LEU A 184 -13.02 -15.69 -5.46
C LEU A 184 -12.08 -16.24 -6.55
N ASP A 185 -12.65 -16.82 -7.59
CA ASP A 185 -11.93 -17.39 -8.73
C ASP A 185 -11.98 -16.49 -9.98
N GLU A 186 -12.51 -15.25 -9.83
CA GLU A 186 -12.62 -14.28 -10.92
C GLU A 186 -11.29 -13.56 -11.16
N MET A 187 -11.03 -13.23 -12.42
CA MET A 187 -9.92 -12.35 -12.78
C MET A 187 -10.29 -10.90 -12.51
N ILE A 188 -9.51 -10.22 -11.70
CA ILE A 188 -9.70 -8.83 -11.32
C ILE A 188 -8.92 -7.94 -12.30
N PRO A 189 -9.60 -7.05 -13.04
CA PRO A 189 -8.93 -6.12 -13.95
C PRO A 189 -8.27 -4.98 -13.16
N ILE A 190 -6.99 -4.75 -13.42
CA ILE A 190 -6.24 -3.65 -12.80
C ILE A 190 -5.53 -2.88 -13.90
N LYS A 191 -5.90 -1.64 -14.06
CA LYS A 191 -5.33 -0.79 -15.09
C LYS A 191 -3.84 -0.51 -14.85
N ARG A 192 -3.15 -0.19 -15.93
CA ARG A 192 -1.75 0.23 -15.90
C ARG A 192 -1.51 1.30 -14.85
N LYS A 193 -0.53 1.08 -13.96
CA LYS A 193 -0.13 2.01 -12.90
C LYS A 193 -1.27 2.43 -11.96
N GLU A 194 -2.37 1.65 -11.94
CA GLU A 194 -3.47 1.82 -10.99
C GLU A 194 -3.51 0.64 -10.00
N GLY A 195 -4.49 0.64 -9.11
CA GLY A 195 -4.70 -0.38 -8.12
C GLY A 195 -6.11 -0.38 -7.57
N LEU A 196 -6.39 -1.32 -6.69
CA LEU A 196 -7.67 -1.48 -6.01
C LEU A 196 -7.46 -1.74 -4.52
N LEU A 197 -8.43 -1.29 -3.73
CA LEU A 197 -8.64 -1.68 -2.35
C LEU A 197 -9.79 -2.69 -2.29
N LEU A 198 -9.52 -3.87 -1.79
CA LEU A 198 -10.48 -4.95 -1.69
C LEU A 198 -10.69 -5.32 -0.22
N ILE A 199 -11.90 -5.71 0.12
CA ILE A 199 -12.20 -6.29 1.44
C ILE A 199 -12.62 -7.75 1.22
N LEU A 200 -11.85 -8.65 1.83
CA LEU A 200 -12.20 -10.05 1.99
C LEU A 200 -12.77 -10.23 3.39
N SER A 201 -13.99 -10.75 3.50
CA SER A 201 -14.67 -10.96 4.78
C SER A 201 -15.45 -12.27 4.77
N ILE A 202 -15.77 -12.79 5.96
CA ILE A 202 -16.65 -13.95 6.11
C ILE A 202 -18.08 -13.46 6.29
N SER A 203 -18.98 -14.02 5.48
CA SER A 203 -20.42 -13.82 5.67
C SER A 203 -20.86 -14.46 7.00
N LYS A 204 -21.52 -13.66 7.84
CA LYS A 204 -22.13 -14.16 9.08
C LYS A 204 -23.35 -15.01 8.81
#